data_301f1a911dd41b604a1ca6bdb4746776
#
_entry.id   301f1a911dd41b604a1ca6bdb4746776
#
_cell.length_a   1.000
_cell.length_b   1.000
_cell.length_c   1.000
_cell.angle_alpha   90.00
_cell.angle_beta   90.00
_cell.angle_gamma   90.00
#
_symmetry.space_group_name_H-M   'P 1'
#
loop_
_entity.id
_entity.type
_entity.pdbx_description
1 polymer ?
#
loop_
_entity_poly.entity_id
_entity_poly.type
_entity_poly.pdbx_seq_one_letter_code
_entity_poly.pdbx_strand_id
1 'polypeptide(L)'
;MDQKVVDFLTSERVSALAVVMPDGASHGATMHYCFDPAKNAIYFLTEASCEKCKAMAGGRVAPASVVVGFDEKDNKVTVQMDGQLTQETNTEELAQTKQVYFTKFPDTKKYDTPDSAYLIFKINKWKYSDYRVHPELVLTG
;
A
#
# COMPACT_ATOMS: atom_id res chain seq x y z
N MET A 1 15.73 -2.04 -1.77
CA MET A 1 15.22 -0.65 -1.64
C MET A 1 16.20 0.14 -0.78
N ASP A 2 16.44 1.41 -1.08
CA ASP A 2 17.29 2.29 -0.27
C ASP A 2 16.73 2.43 1.15
N GLN A 3 17.61 2.50 2.16
CA GLN A 3 17.19 2.53 3.58
C GLN A 3 16.35 3.77 3.92
N LYS A 4 16.61 4.91 3.29
CA LYS A 4 15.78 6.12 3.49
C LYS A 4 14.33 5.92 3.06
N VAL A 5 14.13 5.17 1.96
CA VAL A 5 12.80 4.86 1.46
C VAL A 5 12.09 3.87 2.39
N VAL A 6 12.82 2.86 2.85
CA VAL A 6 12.31 1.88 3.85
C VAL A 6 11.86 2.59 5.12
N ASP A 7 12.71 3.46 5.67
CA ASP A 7 12.43 4.21 6.90
C ASP A 7 11.21 5.11 6.73
N PHE A 8 11.12 5.82 5.60
CA PHE A 8 9.98 6.68 5.29
C PHE A 8 8.68 5.88 5.16
N LEU A 9 8.66 4.81 4.36
CA LEU A 9 7.47 3.98 4.19
C LEU A 9 7.02 3.30 5.49
N THR A 10 7.97 2.97 6.36
CA THR A 10 7.68 2.35 7.66
C THR A 10 7.07 3.36 8.64
N SER A 11 7.54 4.61 8.61
CA SER A 11 7.08 5.65 9.54
C SER A 11 5.71 6.23 9.16
N GLU A 12 5.38 6.29 7.88
CA GLU A 12 4.11 6.84 7.40
C GLU A 12 2.96 5.84 7.60
N ARG A 13 1.73 6.35 7.62
CA ARG A 13 0.53 5.58 7.97
C ARG A 13 -0.54 5.59 6.90
N VAL A 14 -0.56 6.62 6.06
CA VAL A 14 -1.64 6.89 5.09
C VAL A 14 -1.08 6.96 3.69
N SER A 15 -1.81 6.41 2.76
CA SER A 15 -1.49 6.39 1.33
C SER A 15 -2.69 6.76 0.48
N ALA A 16 -2.44 7.11 -0.77
CA ALA A 16 -3.44 7.08 -1.83
C ALA A 16 -3.20 5.85 -2.69
N LEU A 17 -4.20 4.99 -2.79
CA LEU A 17 -4.21 3.81 -3.65
C LEU A 17 -5.05 4.09 -4.88
N ALA A 18 -4.48 3.89 -6.06
CA ALA A 18 -5.21 3.89 -7.33
C ALA A 18 -5.16 2.50 -7.95
N VAL A 19 -6.29 1.96 -8.34
CA VAL A 19 -6.40 0.62 -8.92
C VAL A 19 -7.13 0.67 -10.25
N VAL A 20 -6.70 -0.17 -11.20
CA VAL A 20 -7.36 -0.31 -12.50
C VAL A 20 -8.47 -1.35 -12.38
N MET A 21 -9.70 -0.90 -12.61
CA MET A 21 -10.91 -1.74 -12.59
C MET A 21 -10.98 -2.64 -13.83
N PRO A 22 -11.81 -3.71 -13.82
CA PRO A 22 -11.94 -4.63 -14.96
C PRO A 22 -12.35 -3.97 -16.28
N ASP A 23 -13.10 -2.87 -16.22
CA ASP A 23 -13.51 -2.07 -17.40
C ASP A 23 -12.42 -1.08 -17.88
N GLY A 24 -11.26 -1.05 -17.22
CA GLY A 24 -10.15 -0.15 -17.52
C GLY A 24 -10.23 1.22 -16.84
N ALA A 25 -11.31 1.52 -16.13
CA ALA A 25 -11.41 2.75 -15.34
C ALA A 25 -10.48 2.71 -14.14
N SER A 26 -9.97 3.85 -13.71
CA SER A 26 -9.20 3.96 -12.48
C SER A 26 -10.11 4.29 -11.30
N HIS A 27 -9.81 3.71 -10.12
CA HIS A 27 -10.50 4.02 -8.87
C HIS A 27 -9.46 4.35 -7.79
N GLY A 28 -9.63 5.47 -7.11
CA GLY A 28 -8.72 5.95 -6.08
C GLY A 28 -9.35 5.93 -4.69
N ALA A 29 -8.55 5.62 -3.67
CA ALA A 29 -8.96 5.65 -2.28
C ALA A 29 -7.81 6.05 -1.36
N THR A 30 -8.12 6.81 -0.32
CA THR A 30 -7.18 7.03 0.80
C THR A 30 -7.23 5.83 1.74
N MET A 31 -6.07 5.26 2.05
CA MET A 31 -5.95 4.03 2.83
C MET A 31 -4.85 4.14 3.89
N HIS A 32 -5.12 3.64 5.09
CA HIS A 32 -4.03 3.23 5.97
C HIS A 32 -3.31 2.04 5.34
N TYR A 33 -2.00 1.96 5.54
CA TYR A 33 -1.19 0.88 4.97
C TYR A 33 -0.11 0.41 5.92
N CYS A 34 0.35 -0.80 5.71
CA CYS A 34 1.54 -1.34 6.34
C CYS A 34 2.54 -1.77 5.27
N PHE A 35 3.78 -1.30 5.37
CA PHE A 35 4.86 -1.71 4.48
C PHE A 35 5.61 -2.90 5.07
N ASP A 36 5.82 -3.92 4.26
CA ASP A 36 6.64 -5.08 4.56
C ASP A 36 7.93 -5.04 3.72
N PRO A 37 9.05 -4.59 4.29
CA PRO A 37 10.31 -4.50 3.55
C PRO A 37 10.86 -5.88 3.14
N ALA A 38 10.57 -6.93 3.90
CA ALA A 38 11.05 -8.28 3.59
C ALA A 38 10.44 -8.84 2.31
N LYS A 39 9.19 -8.47 2.02
CA LYS A 39 8.47 -8.91 0.81
C LYS A 39 8.37 -7.84 -0.26
N ASN A 40 8.89 -6.64 -0.02
CA ASN A 40 8.74 -5.47 -0.90
C ASN A 40 7.26 -5.24 -1.27
N ALA A 41 6.40 -5.25 -0.25
CA ALA A 41 4.95 -5.21 -0.42
C ALA A 41 4.29 -4.25 0.57
N ILE A 42 3.11 -3.78 0.17
CA ILE A 42 2.23 -2.97 1.02
C ILE A 42 0.94 -3.75 1.27
N TYR A 43 0.49 -3.74 2.51
CA TYR A 43 -0.73 -4.41 2.96
C TYR A 43 -1.81 -3.40 3.32
N PHE A 44 -3.04 -3.71 2.92
CA PHE A 44 -4.23 -2.95 3.26
C PHE A 44 -5.28 -3.86 3.89
N LEU A 45 -5.94 -3.36 4.91
CA LEU A 45 -7.15 -3.97 5.48
C LEU A 45 -8.36 -3.14 5.07
N THR A 46 -9.37 -3.77 4.50
CA THR A 46 -10.59 -3.12 4.04
C THR A 46 -11.79 -4.06 4.16
N GLU A 47 -12.98 -3.57 3.86
CA GLU A 47 -14.17 -4.42 3.73
C GLU A 47 -14.20 -5.08 2.36
N ALA A 48 -14.54 -6.39 2.32
CA ALA A 48 -14.60 -7.15 1.07
C ALA A 48 -15.64 -6.62 0.07
N SER A 49 -16.68 -5.94 0.57
CA SER A 49 -17.74 -5.36 -0.25
C SER A 49 -17.38 -4.00 -0.90
N CYS A 50 -16.22 -3.43 -0.58
CA CYS A 50 -15.83 -2.13 -1.10
C CYS A 50 -15.54 -2.15 -2.61
N GLU A 51 -15.66 -0.97 -3.26
CA GLU A 51 -15.50 -0.83 -4.70
C GLU A 51 -14.16 -1.33 -5.22
N LYS A 52 -13.05 -1.00 -4.53
CA LYS A 52 -11.71 -1.42 -4.95
C LYS A 52 -11.51 -2.94 -4.93
N CYS A 53 -12.25 -3.67 -4.09
CA CYS A 53 -12.16 -5.15 -4.06
C CYS A 53 -12.74 -5.79 -5.32
N LYS A 54 -13.64 -5.11 -6.03
CA LYS A 54 -14.16 -5.59 -7.32
C LYS A 54 -13.05 -5.69 -8.38
N ALA A 55 -11.98 -4.93 -8.24
CA ALA A 55 -10.82 -5.02 -9.13
C ALA A 55 -10.14 -6.39 -9.09
N MET A 56 -10.18 -7.08 -7.95
CA MET A 56 -9.58 -8.40 -7.74
C MET A 56 -10.58 -9.55 -7.79
N ALA A 57 -11.83 -9.29 -8.20
CA ALA A 57 -12.85 -10.32 -8.30
C ALA A 57 -12.39 -11.49 -9.18
N GLY A 58 -12.70 -12.73 -8.76
CA GLY A 58 -12.30 -13.92 -9.47
C GLY A 58 -10.80 -14.20 -9.46
N GLY A 59 -10.04 -13.65 -8.52
CA GLY A 59 -8.59 -13.83 -8.43
C GLY A 59 -7.80 -12.93 -9.39
N ARG A 60 -8.42 -11.90 -9.95
CA ARG A 60 -7.75 -10.96 -10.86
C ARG A 60 -6.60 -10.25 -10.15
N VAL A 61 -5.48 -10.13 -10.83
CA VAL A 61 -4.35 -9.28 -10.46
C VAL A 61 -4.56 -7.92 -11.12
N ALA A 62 -4.78 -6.88 -10.33
CA ALA A 62 -5.08 -5.55 -10.85
C ALA A 62 -3.82 -4.69 -10.91
N PRO A 63 -3.55 -4.00 -12.03
CA PRO A 63 -2.55 -2.93 -12.05
C PRO A 63 -2.95 -1.85 -11.04
N ALA A 64 -1.98 -1.35 -10.29
CA ALA A 64 -2.23 -0.34 -9.27
C ALA A 64 -1.03 0.57 -9.06
N SER A 65 -1.29 1.72 -8.45
CA SER A 65 -0.26 2.63 -7.98
C SER A 65 -0.56 3.05 -6.55
N VAL A 66 0.49 3.27 -5.77
CA VAL A 66 0.39 3.77 -4.39
C VAL A 66 1.28 4.98 -4.23
N VAL A 67 0.73 6.03 -3.62
CA VAL A 67 1.48 7.24 -3.29
C VAL A 67 1.42 7.47 -1.80
N VAL A 68 2.57 7.74 -1.20
CA VAL A 68 2.72 8.03 0.21
C VAL A 68 3.40 9.38 0.38
N GLY A 69 2.93 10.13 1.37
CA GLY A 69 3.55 11.39 1.78
C GLY A 69 3.05 12.61 1.03
N PHE A 70 3.80 13.62 1.17
CA PHE A 70 3.69 15.01 0.78
C PHE A 70 2.67 15.80 1.62
N ASP A 71 3.20 16.37 2.70
CA ASP A 71 2.56 17.43 3.47
C ASP A 71 3.30 18.74 3.18
N GLU A 72 2.60 19.74 2.72
CA GLU A 72 3.19 21.04 2.37
C GLU A 72 3.87 21.74 3.53
N LYS A 73 3.42 21.48 4.77
CA LYS A 73 3.98 22.12 5.98
C LYS A 73 5.23 21.42 6.49
N ASP A 74 5.15 20.13 6.76
CA ASP A 74 6.13 19.43 7.58
C ASP A 74 6.88 18.34 6.82
N ASN A 75 6.29 17.78 5.77
CA ASN A 75 6.84 16.63 5.07
C ASN A 75 6.75 16.79 3.55
N LYS A 76 7.80 17.37 2.97
CA LYS A 76 7.92 17.50 1.51
C LYS A 76 8.62 16.30 0.88
N VAL A 77 8.33 15.12 1.41
CA VAL A 77 8.84 13.83 0.91
C VAL A 77 7.68 13.02 0.36
N THR A 78 7.88 12.38 -0.77
CA THR A 78 6.89 11.48 -1.36
C THR A 78 7.54 10.23 -1.93
N VAL A 79 6.81 9.11 -1.86
CA VAL A 79 7.13 7.89 -2.60
C VAL A 79 5.96 7.55 -3.52
N GLN A 80 6.27 7.43 -4.79
CA GLN A 80 5.34 6.98 -5.82
C GLN A 80 5.72 5.56 -6.22
N MET A 81 4.76 4.66 -6.25
CA MET A 81 5.00 3.24 -6.52
C MET A 81 4.00 2.72 -7.54
N ASP A 82 4.48 1.96 -8.52
CA ASP A 82 3.63 1.22 -9.45
C ASP A 82 3.82 -0.28 -9.22
N GLY A 83 2.77 -1.03 -9.38
CA GLY A 83 2.80 -2.46 -9.12
C GLY A 83 1.48 -3.16 -9.38
N GLN A 84 1.24 -4.21 -8.63
CA GLN A 84 0.08 -5.07 -8.78
C GLN A 84 -0.61 -5.27 -7.43
N LEU A 85 -1.93 -5.22 -7.45
CA LEU A 85 -2.79 -5.43 -6.29
C LEU A 85 -3.52 -6.77 -6.42
N THR A 86 -3.48 -7.56 -5.35
CA THR A 86 -4.21 -8.83 -5.22
C THR A 86 -4.95 -8.88 -3.90
N GLN A 87 -5.99 -9.69 -3.80
CA GLN A 87 -6.60 -10.05 -2.53
C GLN A 87 -5.99 -11.35 -2.03
N GLU A 88 -5.46 -11.35 -0.81
CA GLU A 88 -4.89 -12.54 -0.19
C GLU A 88 -6.00 -13.47 0.30
N THR A 89 -5.98 -14.71 -0.12
CA THR A 89 -6.93 -15.76 0.27
C THR A 89 -6.26 -17.01 0.82
N ASN A 90 -4.94 -17.16 0.67
CA ASN A 90 -4.20 -18.28 1.24
C ASN A 90 -4.10 -18.13 2.77
N THR A 91 -4.49 -19.15 3.51
CA THR A 91 -4.59 -19.11 4.99
C THR A 91 -3.25 -18.80 5.67
N GLU A 92 -2.15 -19.40 5.21
CA GLU A 92 -0.82 -19.19 5.80
C GLU A 92 -0.28 -17.79 5.49
N GLU A 93 -0.38 -17.36 4.24
CA GLU A 93 0.01 -16.01 3.82
C GLU A 93 -0.83 -14.94 4.51
N LEU A 94 -2.12 -15.19 4.68
CA LEU A 94 -3.03 -14.30 5.36
C LEU A 94 -2.64 -14.12 6.84
N ALA A 95 -2.26 -15.21 7.52
CA ALA A 95 -1.81 -15.15 8.91
C ALA A 95 -0.54 -14.30 9.06
N GLN A 96 0.41 -14.42 8.15
CA GLN A 96 1.63 -13.61 8.13
C GLN A 96 1.32 -12.13 7.84
N THR A 97 0.46 -11.86 6.88
CA THR A 97 0.01 -10.50 6.55
C THR A 97 -0.66 -9.83 7.75
N LYS A 98 -1.55 -10.53 8.44
CA LYS A 98 -2.21 -10.04 9.65
C LYS A 98 -1.21 -9.73 10.77
N GLN A 99 -0.22 -10.59 10.97
CA GLN A 99 0.81 -10.38 11.99
C GLN A 99 1.59 -9.09 11.73
N VAL A 100 2.01 -8.86 10.50
CA VAL A 100 2.74 -7.64 10.12
C VAL A 100 1.84 -6.41 10.26
N TYR A 101 0.61 -6.48 9.75
CA TYR A 101 -0.33 -5.37 9.77
C TYR A 101 -0.70 -4.94 11.20
N PHE A 102 -1.06 -5.89 12.06
CA PHE A 102 -1.46 -5.60 13.45
C PHE A 102 -0.31 -5.27 14.38
N THR A 103 0.93 -5.53 14.00
CA THR A 103 2.10 -5.00 14.69
C THR A 103 2.18 -3.48 14.54
N LYS A 104 1.88 -2.95 13.36
CA LYS A 104 1.81 -1.50 13.11
C LYS A 104 0.53 -0.87 13.66
N PHE A 105 -0.60 -1.55 13.51
CA PHE A 105 -1.94 -1.07 13.86
C PHE A 105 -2.67 -1.99 14.85
N PRO A 106 -2.17 -2.14 16.09
CA PRO A 106 -2.74 -3.09 17.05
C PRO A 106 -4.22 -2.83 17.39
N ASP A 107 -4.64 -1.56 17.39
CA ASP A 107 -6.01 -1.17 17.70
C ASP A 107 -7.02 -1.54 16.61
N THR A 108 -6.54 -1.95 15.43
CA THR A 108 -7.41 -2.30 14.31
C THR A 108 -7.78 -3.78 14.26
N LYS A 109 -7.30 -4.61 15.18
CA LYS A 109 -7.69 -6.03 15.27
C LYS A 109 -9.20 -6.23 15.39
N LYS A 110 -9.92 -5.28 15.98
CA LYS A 110 -11.39 -5.29 16.07
C LYS A 110 -12.08 -5.26 14.70
N TYR A 111 -11.37 -4.82 13.65
CA TYR A 111 -11.86 -4.81 12.26
C TYR A 111 -11.53 -6.10 11.50
N ASP A 112 -10.84 -7.05 12.13
CA ASP A 112 -10.61 -8.39 11.56
C ASP A 112 -11.86 -9.24 11.75
N THR A 113 -12.73 -9.20 10.76
CA THR A 113 -14.02 -9.88 10.74
C THR A 113 -14.14 -10.78 9.50
N PRO A 114 -15.15 -11.67 9.41
CA PRO A 114 -15.39 -12.45 8.19
C PRO A 114 -15.61 -11.60 6.92
N ASP A 115 -16.02 -10.33 7.08
CA ASP A 115 -16.25 -9.40 5.97
C ASP A 115 -15.00 -8.61 5.58
N SER A 116 -13.87 -8.84 6.23
CA SER A 116 -12.61 -8.18 5.96
C SER A 116 -11.91 -8.76 4.74
N ALA A 117 -11.26 -7.89 3.97
CA ALA A 117 -10.36 -8.25 2.89
C ALA A 117 -8.95 -7.69 3.17
N TYR A 118 -7.95 -8.49 2.90
CA TYR A 118 -6.54 -8.11 2.98
C TYR A 118 -5.98 -8.01 1.57
N LEU A 119 -5.55 -6.81 1.20
CA LEU A 119 -5.01 -6.54 -0.13
C LEU A 119 -3.51 -6.44 -0.05
N ILE A 120 -2.84 -7.06 -1.02
CA ILE A 120 -1.38 -7.07 -1.14
C ILE A 120 -1.02 -6.28 -2.39
N PHE A 121 -0.30 -5.19 -2.21
CA PHE A 121 0.30 -4.43 -3.31
C PHE A 121 1.77 -4.81 -3.42
N LYS A 122 2.12 -5.50 -4.51
CA LYS A 122 3.50 -5.85 -4.83
C LYS A 122 4.14 -4.72 -5.60
N ILE A 123 5.22 -4.15 -5.06
CA ILE A 123 5.92 -3.02 -5.66
C ILE A 123 6.80 -3.54 -6.81
N ASN A 124 6.59 -3.01 -8.02
CA ASN A 124 7.42 -3.31 -9.20
C ASN A 124 8.48 -2.23 -9.42
N LYS A 125 8.11 -0.98 -9.25
CA LYS A 125 9.03 0.17 -9.33
C LYS A 125 8.59 1.26 -8.38
N TRP A 126 9.54 2.11 -7.99
CA TRP A 126 9.28 3.21 -7.07
C TRP A 126 10.16 4.42 -7.40
N LYS A 127 9.67 5.59 -7.00
CA LYS A 127 10.40 6.86 -7.01
C LYS A 127 10.18 7.56 -5.67
N TYR A 128 11.28 7.85 -4.99
CA TYR A 128 11.34 8.69 -3.80
C TYR A 128 11.81 10.09 -4.19
N SER A 129 11.15 11.12 -3.70
CA SER A 129 11.54 12.51 -3.90
C SER A 129 11.52 13.28 -2.58
N ASP A 130 12.61 13.94 -2.26
CA ASP A 130 12.75 14.80 -1.09
C ASP A 130 12.99 16.23 -1.55
N TYR A 131 11.99 17.08 -1.38
CA TYR A 131 12.00 18.50 -1.77
C TYR A 131 12.48 19.43 -0.66
N ARG A 132 12.91 18.91 0.48
CA ARG A 132 13.47 19.69 1.58
C ARG A 132 14.90 20.13 1.31
N VAL A 133 15.56 19.48 0.35
CA VAL A 133 16.93 19.78 -0.11
C VAL A 133 16.93 20.33 -1.53
N HIS A 134 17.96 21.13 -1.87
CA HIS A 134 18.11 21.75 -3.18
C HIS A 134 19.52 21.48 -3.76
N PRO A 135 19.63 20.87 -4.96
CA PRO A 135 18.52 20.29 -5.73
C PRO A 135 17.84 19.16 -4.97
N GLU A 136 16.59 18.86 -5.34
CA GLU A 136 15.85 17.77 -4.70
C GLU A 136 16.58 16.42 -4.80
N LEU A 137 16.51 15.63 -3.75
CA LEU A 137 17.02 14.26 -3.76
C LEU A 137 15.97 13.35 -4.41
N VAL A 138 16.35 12.69 -5.50
CA VAL A 138 15.52 11.70 -6.18
C VAL A 138 16.22 10.34 -6.17
N LEU A 139 15.54 9.32 -5.68
CA LEU A 139 15.97 7.93 -5.71
C LEU A 139 14.93 7.10 -6.46
N THR A 140 15.36 6.08 -7.20
CA THR A 140 14.47 5.19 -7.97
C THR A 140 14.88 3.74 -7.81
N GLY A 141 13.93 2.86 -8.04
CA GLY A 141 14.18 1.41 -8.05
C GLY A 141 12.99 0.61 -8.55
#